data_b17eb65411681c756a3f07233c42f012
#
_entry.id   b17eb65411681c756a3f07233c42f012
#
_cell.length_a   1.000
_cell.length_b   1.000
_cell.length_c   1.000
_cell.angle_alpha   90.00
_cell.angle_beta   90.00
_cell.angle_gamma   90.00
#
_symmetry.space_group_name_H-M   'P 1'
#
loop_
_entity.id
_entity.type
_entity.pdbx_description
1 polymer ?
#
loop_
_entity_poly.entity_id
_entity_poly.type
_entity_poly.pdbx_seq_one_letter_code
_entity_poly.pdbx_strand_id
1 'polypeptide(L)'
;MKRLLLVSCALALSACSMFKTKMEPVAVAPVKPAVVQLLDENGAPIERIAFRPGVSSVTVEKLGKLRSCASNQGAGLVTETGPVEVYRMACDSGKIFMARCELRQCKAM
;
A
#
# COMPACT_ATOMS: atom_id res chain seq x y z
N MET A 1 -14.64 -52.40 42.26
CA MET A 1 -14.01 -51.94 40.98
C MET A 1 -14.65 -50.74 40.30
N LYS A 2 -15.95 -50.49 40.39
CA LYS A 2 -16.60 -49.31 39.79
C LYS A 2 -16.19 -47.95 40.39
N ARG A 3 -15.74 -47.93 41.64
CA ARG A 3 -15.33 -46.69 42.32
C ARG A 3 -13.91 -46.24 41.99
N LEU A 4 -13.05 -47.13 41.54
CA LEU A 4 -11.66 -46.84 41.15
C LEU A 4 -11.59 -46.19 39.77
N LEU A 5 -12.53 -46.50 38.88
CA LEU A 5 -12.60 -45.91 37.53
C LEU A 5 -13.05 -44.43 37.53
N LEU A 6 -13.89 -44.05 38.53
CA LEU A 6 -14.35 -42.67 38.63
C LEU A 6 -13.28 -41.71 39.16
N VAL A 7 -12.34 -42.20 39.95
CA VAL A 7 -11.25 -41.36 40.48
C VAL A 7 -10.18 -41.11 39.41
N SER A 8 -9.97 -42.05 38.48
CA SER A 8 -9.02 -41.88 37.38
C SER A 8 -9.46 -40.84 36.36
N CYS A 9 -10.77 -40.67 36.13
CA CYS A 9 -11.26 -39.63 35.18
C CYS A 9 -11.17 -38.21 35.73
N ALA A 10 -11.20 -38.03 37.05
CA ALA A 10 -11.14 -36.71 37.66
C ALA A 10 -9.74 -36.09 37.64
N LEU A 11 -8.68 -36.90 37.54
CA LEU A 11 -7.30 -36.45 37.49
C LEU A 11 -6.83 -36.06 36.08
N ALA A 12 -7.56 -36.47 35.03
CA ALA A 12 -7.19 -36.15 33.64
C ALA A 12 -7.66 -34.77 33.19
N LEU A 13 -8.56 -34.09 33.91
CA LEU A 13 -9.12 -32.80 33.53
C LEU A 13 -8.36 -31.59 34.11
N SER A 14 -7.35 -31.82 34.94
CA SER A 14 -6.59 -30.71 35.56
C SER A 14 -5.38 -30.27 34.77
N ALA A 15 -5.06 -30.89 33.64
CA ALA A 15 -3.83 -30.63 32.90
C ALA A 15 -3.97 -29.61 31.75
N CYS A 16 -5.15 -29.04 31.50
CA CYS A 16 -5.38 -28.15 30.36
C CYS A 16 -5.37 -26.64 30.66
N SER A 17 -4.97 -26.19 31.83
CA SER A 17 -5.02 -24.76 32.16
C SER A 17 -3.67 -24.07 32.29
N MET A 18 -2.56 -24.70 31.85
CA MET A 18 -1.24 -24.06 31.96
C MET A 18 -0.65 -23.50 30.66
N PHE A 19 -1.39 -23.46 29.56
CA PHE A 19 -0.95 -22.73 28.36
C PHE A 19 -1.75 -21.45 28.15
N LYS A 20 -1.86 -20.65 29.20
CA LYS A 20 -2.08 -19.23 29.02
C LYS A 20 -0.72 -18.59 28.76
N THR A 21 -0.20 -18.78 27.58
CA THR A 21 0.82 -17.87 27.04
C THR A 21 0.14 -16.51 26.96
N LYS A 22 0.39 -15.72 27.98
CA LYS A 22 0.16 -14.29 27.95
C LYS A 22 1.03 -13.78 26.81
N MET A 23 0.45 -13.72 25.59
CA MET A 23 1.03 -12.92 24.53
C MET A 23 0.95 -11.48 25.03
N GLU A 24 2.00 -11.04 25.65
CA GLU A 24 2.25 -9.63 25.83
C GLU A 24 2.19 -9.01 24.43
N PRO A 25 1.30 -8.05 24.16
CA PRO A 25 1.36 -7.34 22.90
C PRO A 25 2.71 -6.68 22.90
N VAL A 26 3.61 -7.18 22.05
CA VAL A 26 4.83 -6.46 21.69
C VAL A 26 4.30 -5.17 21.11
N ALA A 27 4.38 -4.11 21.90
CA ALA A 27 4.15 -2.77 21.41
C ALA A 27 5.25 -2.53 20.36
N VAL A 28 4.92 -2.81 19.10
CA VAL A 28 5.72 -2.36 17.98
C VAL A 28 5.60 -0.86 18.03
N ALA A 29 6.62 -0.21 18.60
CA ALA A 29 6.74 1.23 18.50
C ALA A 29 6.57 1.56 17.01
N PRO A 30 5.71 2.53 16.62
CA PRO A 30 5.60 2.94 15.25
C PRO A 30 6.99 3.41 14.83
N VAL A 31 7.66 2.57 14.05
CA VAL A 31 8.89 2.96 13.37
C VAL A 31 8.43 4.01 12.39
N LYS A 32 8.60 5.26 12.78
CA LYS A 32 8.44 6.39 11.88
C LYS A 32 9.38 6.07 10.71
N PRO A 33 8.88 5.83 9.49
CA PRO A 33 9.77 5.53 8.38
C PRO A 33 10.72 6.71 8.28
N ALA A 34 12.03 6.44 8.44
CA ALA A 34 13.04 7.43 8.19
C ALA A 34 12.89 7.82 6.72
N VAL A 35 12.39 9.03 6.47
CA VAL A 35 12.33 9.58 5.12
C VAL A 35 13.78 9.76 4.70
N VAL A 36 14.27 8.84 3.90
CA VAL A 36 15.57 8.99 3.25
C VAL A 36 15.40 10.14 2.27
N GLN A 37 15.84 11.32 2.67
CA GLN A 37 15.91 12.45 1.76
C GLN A 37 16.99 12.15 0.73
N LEU A 38 16.57 11.96 -0.51
CA LEU A 38 17.50 11.93 -1.62
C LEU A 38 17.94 13.36 -1.87
N LEU A 39 19.25 13.56 -1.88
CA LEU A 39 19.88 14.83 -2.22
C LEU A 39 20.34 14.74 -3.67
N ASP A 40 20.26 15.85 -4.38
CA ASP A 40 20.90 15.99 -5.69
C ASP A 40 22.43 16.11 -5.54
N GLU A 41 23.14 16.20 -6.64
CA GLU A 41 24.59 16.33 -6.66
C GLU A 41 25.10 17.62 -5.98
N ASN A 42 24.21 18.60 -5.77
CA ASN A 42 24.52 19.87 -5.12
C ASN A 42 24.13 19.87 -3.63
N GLY A 43 23.61 18.74 -3.13
CA GLY A 43 23.17 18.60 -1.74
C GLY A 43 21.79 19.21 -1.45
N ALA A 44 21.03 19.60 -2.48
CA ALA A 44 19.66 20.07 -2.32
C ALA A 44 18.68 18.90 -2.20
N PRO A 45 17.67 18.98 -1.32
CA PRO A 45 16.70 17.91 -1.17
C PRO A 45 15.88 17.76 -2.46
N ILE A 46 15.86 16.54 -3.01
CA ILE A 46 14.99 16.20 -4.13
C ILE A 46 13.58 16.04 -3.58
N GLU A 47 12.70 16.94 -3.92
CA GLU A 47 11.29 16.85 -3.55
C GLU A 47 10.63 15.68 -4.32
N ARG A 48 10.21 14.67 -3.57
CA ARG A 48 9.42 13.58 -4.13
C ARG A 48 7.96 13.99 -4.14
N ILE A 49 7.38 14.06 -5.33
CA ILE A 49 5.94 14.21 -5.46
C ILE A 49 5.29 12.91 -4.96
N ALA A 50 4.55 13.01 -3.86
CA ALA A 50 3.81 11.88 -3.33
C ALA A 50 2.77 11.40 -4.36
N PHE A 51 2.61 10.07 -4.48
CA PHE A 51 1.56 9.53 -5.33
C PHE A 51 0.18 9.95 -4.78
N ARG A 52 -0.57 10.64 -5.62
CA ARG A 52 -1.94 11.07 -5.31
C ARG A 52 -2.87 10.62 -6.44
N PRO A 53 -3.91 9.82 -6.15
CA PRO A 53 -4.93 9.54 -7.14
C PRO A 53 -5.76 10.81 -7.39
N GLY A 54 -6.12 11.07 -8.64
CA GLY A 54 -7.03 12.14 -9.02
C GLY A 54 -8.34 11.58 -9.58
N VAL A 55 -9.29 12.46 -9.87
CA VAL A 55 -10.62 12.07 -10.36
C VAL A 55 -10.57 11.37 -11.72
N SER A 56 -9.55 11.61 -12.52
CA SER A 56 -9.37 11.02 -13.85
C SER A 56 -8.34 9.86 -13.87
N SER A 57 -7.79 9.43 -12.72
CA SER A 57 -6.77 8.37 -12.66
C SER A 57 -7.20 7.11 -13.40
N VAL A 58 -8.42 6.62 -13.18
CA VAL A 58 -8.94 5.41 -13.84
C VAL A 58 -9.05 5.59 -15.36
N THR A 59 -9.39 6.79 -15.82
CA THR A 59 -9.46 7.10 -17.25
C THR A 59 -8.06 7.08 -17.87
N VAL A 60 -7.08 7.62 -17.17
CA VAL A 60 -5.67 7.62 -17.60
C VAL A 60 -5.10 6.20 -17.62
N GLU A 61 -5.45 5.37 -16.65
CA GLU A 61 -5.03 3.96 -16.63
C GLU A 61 -5.58 3.16 -17.81
N LYS A 62 -6.86 3.38 -18.15
CA LYS A 62 -7.47 2.78 -19.34
C LYS A 62 -6.77 3.27 -20.63
N LEU A 63 -6.50 4.57 -20.72
CA LEU A 63 -5.78 5.14 -21.86
C LEU A 63 -4.35 4.58 -21.98
N GLY A 64 -3.66 4.42 -20.85
CA GLY A 64 -2.35 3.81 -20.78
C GLY A 64 -2.36 2.36 -21.28
N LYS A 65 -3.33 1.56 -20.87
CA LYS A 65 -3.48 0.17 -21.34
C LYS A 65 -3.63 0.09 -22.86
N LEU A 66 -4.37 1.02 -23.47
CA LEU A 66 -4.48 1.13 -24.94
C LEU A 66 -3.15 1.48 -25.62
N ARG A 67 -2.21 2.02 -24.87
CA ARG A 67 -0.85 2.38 -25.31
C ARG A 67 0.22 1.40 -24.80
N SER A 68 -0.18 0.18 -24.45
CA SER A 68 0.71 -0.86 -23.92
C SER A 68 1.45 -0.44 -22.64
N CYS A 69 0.82 0.37 -21.83
CA CYS A 69 1.28 0.75 -20.49
C CYS A 69 0.32 0.24 -19.43
N ALA A 70 0.72 -0.82 -18.73
CA ALA A 70 0.08 -1.28 -17.51
C ALA A 70 0.90 -0.83 -16.30
N SER A 71 0.25 -0.56 -15.19
CA SER A 71 0.90 -0.18 -13.94
C SER A 71 0.17 -0.76 -12.75
N ASN A 72 0.90 -1.33 -11.81
CA ASN A 72 0.37 -1.82 -10.54
C ASN A 72 0.06 -0.67 -9.58
N GLN A 73 0.74 0.45 -9.72
CA GLN A 73 0.55 1.62 -8.87
C GLN A 73 -0.59 2.53 -9.37
N GLY A 74 -0.91 2.45 -10.68
CA GLY A 74 -1.89 3.31 -11.31
C GLY A 74 -1.36 4.67 -11.75
N ALA A 75 -2.27 5.55 -12.15
CA ALA A 75 -1.97 6.91 -12.59
C ALA A 75 -2.04 7.90 -11.44
N GLY A 76 -0.95 8.59 -11.16
CA GLY A 76 -0.84 9.62 -10.13
C GLY A 76 -0.98 11.03 -10.69
N LEU A 77 -1.69 11.89 -9.96
CA LEU A 77 -1.86 13.31 -10.28
C LEU A 77 -0.56 14.06 -9.97
N VAL A 78 -0.06 14.80 -10.94
CA VAL A 78 1.16 15.61 -10.83
C VAL A 78 0.85 17.06 -10.51
N THR A 79 -0.23 17.57 -11.06
CA THR A 79 -0.69 18.96 -10.86
C THR A 79 -1.62 19.06 -9.63
N GLU A 80 -1.98 20.26 -9.27
CA GLU A 80 -3.11 20.48 -8.37
C GLU A 80 -4.43 20.04 -9.02
N THR A 81 -5.42 19.75 -8.19
CA THR A 81 -6.78 19.45 -8.66
C THR A 81 -7.39 20.69 -9.31
N GLY A 82 -7.97 20.54 -10.50
CA GLY A 82 -8.54 21.66 -11.22
C GLY A 82 -9.16 21.26 -12.55
N PRO A 83 -9.52 22.22 -13.38
CA PRO A 83 -10.13 21.94 -14.68
C PRO A 83 -9.14 21.27 -15.66
N VAL A 84 -7.86 21.47 -15.45
CA VAL A 84 -6.77 20.82 -16.20
C VAL A 84 -5.87 20.07 -15.25
N GLU A 85 -5.73 18.78 -15.45
CA GLU A 85 -4.94 17.90 -14.63
C GLU A 85 -3.92 17.13 -15.48
N VAL A 86 -2.72 16.96 -14.97
CA VAL A 86 -1.69 16.13 -15.59
C VAL A 86 -1.43 14.93 -14.72
N TYR A 87 -1.39 13.78 -15.34
CA TYR A 87 -1.16 12.49 -14.70
C TYR A 87 0.12 11.86 -15.23
N ARG A 88 0.79 11.15 -14.34
CA ARG A 88 1.97 10.35 -14.61
C ARG A 88 1.72 8.92 -14.14
N MET A 89 2.04 7.98 -15.01
CA MET A 89 1.95 6.55 -14.70
C MET A 89 3.27 5.86 -15.07
N ALA A 90 3.86 5.15 -14.13
CA ALA A 90 5.02 4.31 -14.38
C ALA A 90 4.53 2.95 -14.90
N CYS A 91 4.84 2.64 -16.15
CA CYS A 91 4.50 1.35 -16.75
C CYS A 91 5.37 0.23 -16.18
N ASP A 92 4.83 -0.99 -16.09
CA ASP A 92 5.57 -2.18 -15.65
C ASP A 92 6.79 -2.47 -16.54
N SER A 93 6.76 -1.99 -17.79
CA SER A 93 7.88 -2.04 -18.74
C SER A 93 9.02 -1.05 -18.46
N GLY A 94 8.89 -0.20 -17.44
CA GLY A 94 9.84 0.86 -17.12
C GLY A 94 9.63 2.18 -17.86
N LYS A 95 8.69 2.24 -18.81
CA LYS A 95 8.33 3.49 -19.51
C LYS A 95 7.47 4.36 -18.61
N ILE A 96 7.51 5.66 -18.89
CA ILE A 96 6.63 6.63 -18.26
C ILE A 96 5.55 7.04 -19.27
N PHE A 97 4.30 6.90 -18.85
CA PHE A 97 3.15 7.38 -19.59
C PHE A 97 2.63 8.64 -18.93
N MET A 98 2.39 9.66 -19.73
CA MET A 98 1.80 10.91 -19.27
C MET A 98 0.53 11.23 -20.04
N ALA A 99 -0.44 11.78 -19.35
CA ALA A 99 -1.69 12.20 -19.93
C ALA A 99 -2.14 13.54 -19.32
N ARG A 100 -2.71 14.37 -20.16
CA ARG A 100 -3.40 15.59 -19.76
C ARG A 100 -4.89 15.36 -19.84
N CYS A 101 -5.59 15.67 -18.77
CA CYS A 101 -7.04 15.60 -18.67
C CYS A 101 -7.62 17.00 -18.53
N GLU A 102 -8.63 17.29 -19.30
CA GLU A 102 -9.38 18.55 -19.25
C GLU A 102 -10.86 18.20 -19.24
N LEU A 103 -11.58 18.66 -18.22
CA LEU A 103 -12.99 18.29 -17.98
C LEU A 103 -13.24 16.77 -18.06
N ARG A 104 -12.35 15.98 -17.48
CA ARG A 104 -12.35 14.50 -17.49
C ARG A 104 -12.09 13.83 -18.85
N GLN A 105 -11.78 14.62 -19.87
CA GLN A 105 -11.32 14.10 -21.15
C GLN A 105 -9.79 14.05 -21.16
N CYS A 106 -9.25 12.85 -21.27
CA CYS A 106 -7.81 12.62 -21.16
C CYS A 106 -7.18 12.35 -22.54
N LYS A 107 -6.02 12.93 -22.78
CA LYS A 107 -5.20 12.71 -23.96
C LYS A 107 -3.78 12.36 -23.54
N ALA A 108 -3.16 11.39 -24.22
CA ALA A 108 -1.74 11.09 -24.05
C ALA A 108 -0.90 12.28 -24.51
N MET A 109 0.18 12.52 -23.79
CA MET A 109 1.19 13.55 -24.09
C MET A 109 2.40 12.94 -24.77
#